data_7070f9d67145018cf1a4a747f7264919
#
_entry.id   7070f9d67145018cf1a4a747f7264919
#
_cell.length_a   1.000
_cell.length_b   1.000
_cell.length_c   1.000
_cell.angle_alpha   90.00
_cell.angle_beta   90.00
_cell.angle_gamma   90.00
#
_symmetry.space_group_name_H-M   'P 1'
#
loop_
_entity.id
_entity.type
_entity.pdbx_description
1 polymer ?
#
loop_
_entity_poly.entity_id
_entity_poly.type
_entity_poly.pdbx_seq_one_letter_code
_entity_poly.pdbx_strand_id
1 'polypeptide(L)'
;MSDNSGSGSHRDMRKSIRKVLLSDAIFVSKDIRVKSAVTIDISAGGLSLTLPEALEIGVACAISFDVPSLEHKQRTLIRGTVISCVAKGEEGYRIGVHYVEPDPISKQLIQVAVDSYLEQPN
;
A
#
# COMPACT_ATOMS: atom_id res chain seq x y z
N MET A 1 5.27 4.96 -31.82
CA MET A 1 4.97 5.28 -31.08
C MET A 1 4.05 4.77 -30.20
N SER A 2 3.08 4.64 -30.34
CA SER A 2 2.17 4.17 -29.37
C SER A 2 2.36 2.73 -29.04
N ASP A 3 2.93 1.98 -29.88
CA ASP A 3 3.09 0.60 -29.58
C ASP A 3 3.96 0.36 -28.41
N ASN A 4 5.00 1.13 -28.33
CA ASN A 4 5.88 0.99 -27.22
C ASN A 4 5.20 1.31 -25.98
N SER A 5 4.39 2.31 -26.02
CA SER A 5 3.65 2.68 -24.89
C SER A 5 2.77 1.56 -24.48
N GLY A 6 2.13 0.93 -25.41
CA GLY A 6 1.22 -0.13 -25.10
C GLY A 6 1.91 -1.26 -24.39
N SER A 7 3.07 -1.60 -24.86
CA SER A 7 3.80 -2.69 -24.27
C SER A 7 4.20 -2.35 -22.85
N GLY A 8 4.72 -1.15 -22.66
CA GLY A 8 5.09 -0.73 -21.35
C GLY A 8 3.90 -0.65 -20.45
N SER A 9 2.80 -0.19 -21.00
CA SER A 9 1.59 -0.07 -20.20
C SER A 9 1.12 -1.39 -19.70
N HIS A 10 1.23 -2.40 -20.51
CA HIS A 10 0.81 -3.70 -20.10
C HIS A 10 1.56 -4.16 -18.87
N ARG A 11 2.86 -4.03 -18.85
CA ARG A 11 3.62 -4.43 -17.70
C ARG A 11 3.33 -3.55 -16.53
N ASP A 12 3.21 -2.26 -16.80
CA ASP A 12 2.92 -1.33 -15.73
C ASP A 12 1.59 -1.62 -15.12
N MET A 13 0.62 -1.96 -15.93
CA MET A 13 -0.69 -2.27 -15.40
C MET A 13 -0.65 -3.46 -14.50
N ARG A 14 0.12 -4.47 -14.84
CA ARG A 14 0.22 -5.63 -13.99
C ARG A 14 0.82 -5.27 -12.66
N LYS A 15 1.86 -4.46 -12.67
CA LYS A 15 2.47 -4.02 -11.44
C LYS A 15 1.59 -3.08 -10.68
N SER A 16 0.74 -2.36 -11.40
CA SER A 16 -0.11 -1.37 -10.76
C SER A 16 -1.45 -1.90 -10.36
N ILE A 17 -1.73 -3.16 -10.56
CA ILE A 17 -3.01 -3.70 -10.13
C ILE A 17 -3.12 -3.50 -8.63
N ARG A 18 -4.21 -2.85 -8.24
CA ARG A 18 -4.45 -2.55 -6.85
C ARG A 18 -5.71 -3.24 -6.40
N LYS A 19 -5.67 -3.76 -5.21
CA LYS A 19 -6.80 -4.44 -4.61
C LYS A 19 -7.20 -3.70 -3.35
N VAL A 20 -8.48 -3.54 -3.15
CA VAL A 20 -8.98 -2.89 -1.95
C VAL A 20 -8.56 -3.71 -0.75
N LEU A 21 -8.01 -3.04 0.25
CA LEU A 21 -7.63 -3.67 1.48
C LEU A 21 -7.89 -2.68 2.60
N LEU A 22 -8.99 -2.87 3.31
CA LEU A 22 -9.36 -1.98 4.40
C LEU A 22 -8.92 -2.64 5.69
N SER A 23 -7.95 -2.06 6.33
CA SER A 23 -7.39 -2.61 7.55
C SER A 23 -6.89 -1.48 8.42
N ASP A 24 -7.06 -1.64 9.71
CA ASP A 24 -6.41 -0.73 10.64
C ASP A 24 -4.92 -0.91 10.49
N ALA A 25 -4.21 0.19 10.58
CA ALA A 25 -2.77 0.17 10.38
C ALA A 25 -2.13 1.13 11.37
N ILE A 26 -0.85 0.89 11.61
CA ILE A 26 -0.03 1.77 12.41
C ILE A 26 1.01 2.37 11.48
N PHE A 27 1.07 3.68 11.45
CA PHE A 27 2.01 4.40 10.60
C PHE A 27 3.04 5.10 11.48
N VAL A 28 4.31 4.97 11.11
CA VAL A 28 5.40 5.57 11.85
C VAL A 28 6.33 6.28 10.88
N SER A 29 6.68 7.51 11.17
CA SER A 29 7.68 8.22 10.41
C SER A 29 8.41 9.13 11.37
N LYS A 30 9.42 9.82 10.84
CA LYS A 30 10.18 10.74 11.64
C LYS A 30 9.30 11.85 12.19
N ASP A 31 8.41 12.36 11.36
CA ASP A 31 7.54 13.46 11.75
C ASP A 31 6.33 12.99 12.54
N ILE A 32 5.83 11.82 12.20
CA ILE A 32 4.70 11.24 12.89
C ILE A 32 5.20 9.96 13.54
N ARG A 33 5.36 10.00 14.85
CA ARG A 33 6.01 8.89 15.52
C ARG A 33 5.16 7.63 15.47
N VAL A 34 3.90 7.75 15.82
CA VAL A 34 2.98 6.62 15.73
C VAL A 34 1.60 7.20 15.47
N LYS A 35 0.94 6.72 14.46
CA LYS A 35 -0.39 7.22 14.15
C LYS A 35 -1.25 6.09 13.65
N SER A 36 -2.47 6.07 14.13
CA SER A 36 -3.46 5.14 13.66
C SER A 36 -3.89 5.55 12.24
N ALA A 37 -3.96 4.58 11.37
CA ALA A 37 -4.29 4.82 9.97
C ALA A 37 -5.19 3.71 9.47
N VAL A 38 -5.70 3.86 8.26
CA VAL A 38 -6.51 2.83 7.63
C VAL A 38 -5.99 2.65 6.22
N THR A 39 -5.67 1.41 5.87
CA THR A 39 -5.24 1.14 4.49
C THR A 39 -6.43 1.23 3.57
N ILE A 40 -6.19 1.57 2.33
CA ILE A 40 -7.23 1.67 1.31
C ILE A 40 -7.06 0.59 0.28
N ASP A 41 -5.88 0.49 -0.29
CA ASP A 41 -5.62 -0.53 -1.31
C ASP A 41 -4.17 -0.93 -1.26
N ILE A 42 -3.87 -2.02 -1.92
CA ILE A 42 -2.54 -2.62 -1.89
C ILE A 42 -2.21 -3.16 -3.28
N SER A 43 -0.94 -3.09 -3.62
CA SER A 43 -0.44 -3.67 -4.85
C SER A 43 0.91 -4.29 -4.55
N ALA A 44 1.51 -4.90 -5.56
CA ALA A 44 2.82 -5.51 -5.39
C ALA A 44 3.90 -4.49 -5.07
N GLY A 45 3.72 -3.26 -5.50
CA GLY A 45 4.77 -2.25 -5.33
C GLY A 45 4.52 -1.25 -4.21
N GLY A 46 3.31 -1.20 -3.68
CA GLY A 46 3.01 -0.21 -2.65
C GLY A 46 1.58 -0.30 -2.17
N LEU A 47 1.22 0.63 -1.30
CA LEU A 47 -0.14 0.67 -0.79
C LEU A 47 -0.54 2.13 -0.59
N SER A 48 -1.83 2.34 -0.38
CA SER A 48 -2.29 3.66 0.03
C SER A 48 -3.08 3.53 1.33
N LEU A 49 -3.03 4.61 2.10
CA LEU A 49 -3.72 4.65 3.37
C LEU A 49 -4.17 6.08 3.63
N THR A 50 -4.97 6.27 4.66
CA THR A 50 -5.40 7.61 5.05
C THR A 50 -4.78 7.98 6.37
N LEU A 51 -4.43 9.25 6.48
CA LEU A 51 -3.94 9.85 7.71
C LEU A 51 -4.62 11.19 7.89
N PRO A 52 -4.78 11.63 9.13
CA PRO A 52 -5.38 12.95 9.35
C PRO A 52 -4.44 14.10 9.04
N GLU A 53 -3.16 13.82 8.82
CA GLU A 53 -2.16 14.85 8.63
C GLU A 53 -1.44 14.66 7.31
N ALA A 54 -1.02 15.77 6.72
CA ALA A 54 -0.28 15.73 5.46
C ALA A 54 1.16 15.29 5.72
N LEU A 55 1.75 14.72 4.69
CA LEU A 55 3.15 14.32 4.73
C LEU A 55 3.85 14.82 3.49
N GLU A 56 5.14 15.00 3.60
CA GLU A 56 5.92 15.40 2.44
C GLU A 56 6.32 14.18 1.63
N ILE A 57 6.36 14.38 0.32
CA ILE A 57 6.84 13.35 -0.59
C ILE A 57 8.28 13.04 -0.26
N GLY A 58 8.62 11.76 -0.24
CA GLY A 58 10.00 11.35 0.03
C GLY A 58 10.25 10.94 1.46
N VAL A 59 9.27 11.12 2.33
CA VAL A 59 9.45 10.77 3.74
C VAL A 59 9.51 9.26 3.89
N ALA A 60 10.48 8.79 4.67
CA ALA A 60 10.60 7.38 4.98
C ALA A 60 9.61 7.01 6.08
N CYS A 61 9.02 5.85 5.97
CA CYS A 61 8.02 5.44 6.94
C CYS A 61 8.01 3.94 7.12
N ALA A 62 7.30 3.49 8.13
CA ALA A 62 7.05 2.07 8.36
C ALA A 62 5.56 1.93 8.63
N ILE A 63 4.98 0.85 8.13
CA ILE A 63 3.55 0.62 8.27
C ILE A 63 3.33 -0.82 8.71
N SER A 64 2.52 -0.99 9.74
CA SER A 64 2.14 -2.30 10.22
C SER A 64 0.65 -2.47 9.96
N PHE A 65 0.26 -3.54 9.30
CA PHE A 65 -1.14 -3.76 8.96
C PHE A 65 -1.41 -5.25 8.84
N ASP A 66 -2.68 -5.61 8.78
CA ASP A 66 -3.08 -7.00 8.71
C ASP A 66 -3.34 -7.39 7.27
N VAL A 67 -2.80 -8.54 6.89
CA VAL A 67 -3.03 -9.11 5.58
C VAL A 67 -3.92 -10.32 5.75
N PRO A 68 -5.06 -10.38 5.08
CA PRO A 68 -5.90 -11.57 5.19
C PRO A 68 -5.22 -12.75 4.52
N SER A 69 -5.35 -13.90 5.12
CA SER A 69 -4.84 -15.12 4.53
C SER A 69 -5.98 -16.12 4.52
N LEU A 70 -5.68 -17.33 4.04
CA LEU A 70 -6.73 -18.32 3.90
C LEU A 70 -7.40 -18.66 5.20
N GLU A 71 -6.66 -18.65 6.28
CA GLU A 71 -7.20 -19.10 7.54
C GLU A 71 -7.34 -18.02 8.58
N HIS A 72 -6.54 -17.01 8.50
CA HIS A 72 -6.59 -15.95 9.49
C HIS A 72 -5.80 -14.76 9.00
N LYS A 73 -5.86 -13.69 9.75
CA LYS A 73 -5.11 -12.50 9.42
C LYS A 73 -3.68 -12.64 9.88
N GLN A 74 -2.78 -12.05 9.13
CA GLN A 74 -1.38 -12.03 9.50
C GLN A 74 -0.90 -10.59 9.55
N ARG A 75 -0.26 -10.24 10.63
CA ARG A 75 0.28 -8.91 10.78
C ARG A 75 1.58 -8.81 10.01
N THR A 76 1.73 -7.77 9.23
CA THR A 76 2.97 -7.55 8.50
C THR A 76 3.46 -6.14 8.79
N LEU A 77 4.75 -5.95 8.63
CA LEU A 77 5.39 -4.65 8.82
C LEU A 77 6.26 -4.40 7.60
N ILE A 78 6.08 -3.26 6.96
CA ILE A 78 6.88 -2.92 5.81
C ILE A 78 7.43 -1.52 5.97
N ARG A 79 8.53 -1.26 5.29
CA ARG A 79 9.10 0.07 5.21
C ARG A 79 8.80 0.61 3.83
N GLY A 80 8.67 1.91 3.75
CA GLY A 80 8.36 2.51 2.47
C GLY A 80 8.73 3.98 2.43
N THR A 81 8.42 4.57 1.30
CA THR A 81 8.65 5.97 1.04
C THR A 81 7.33 6.58 0.58
N VAL A 82 7.00 7.73 1.12
CA VAL A 82 5.79 8.43 0.71
C VAL A 82 6.00 8.97 -0.69
N ILE A 83 5.12 8.60 -1.60
CA ILE A 83 5.23 9.05 -3.00
C ILE A 83 4.06 9.92 -3.41
N SER A 84 3.00 10.00 -2.62
CA SER A 84 1.90 10.90 -2.92
C SER A 84 1.16 11.26 -1.65
N CYS A 85 0.53 12.43 -1.68
CA CYS A 85 -0.24 12.91 -0.55
C CYS A 85 -1.31 13.82 -1.12
N VAL A 86 -2.57 13.39 -1.02
CA VAL A 86 -3.68 14.09 -1.64
C VAL A 86 -4.71 14.39 -0.59
N ALA A 87 -5.11 15.64 -0.49
CA ALA A 87 -6.13 16.05 0.46
C ALA A 87 -7.48 15.47 0.05
N LYS A 88 -8.20 14.96 1.02
CA LYS A 88 -9.51 14.37 0.81
C LYS A 88 -10.56 15.00 1.72
N GLY A 89 -10.46 16.27 1.94
CA GLY A 89 -11.45 16.99 2.75
C GLY A 89 -11.47 16.49 4.17
N GLU A 90 -12.64 16.17 4.63
CA GLU A 90 -12.78 15.73 6.02
C GLU A 90 -12.16 14.40 6.28
N GLU A 91 -11.88 13.65 5.25
CA GLU A 91 -11.27 12.34 5.44
C GLU A 91 -9.78 12.43 5.67
N GLY A 92 -9.22 13.61 5.63
CA GLY A 92 -7.80 13.78 5.85
C GLY A 92 -7.03 13.70 4.54
N TYR A 93 -6.00 12.87 4.53
CA TYR A 93 -5.10 12.80 3.38
C TYR A 93 -4.92 11.36 2.95
N ARG A 94 -4.92 11.15 1.66
CA ARG A 94 -4.62 9.84 1.10
C ARG A 94 -3.14 9.81 0.78
N ILE A 95 -2.45 8.86 1.39
CA ILE A 95 -1.01 8.76 1.30
C ILE A 95 -0.66 7.53 0.48
N GLY A 96 0.13 7.72 -0.56
CA GLY A 96 0.65 6.60 -1.33
C GLY A 96 2.05 6.28 -0.88
N VAL A 97 2.34 5.00 -0.70
CA VAL A 97 3.61 4.54 -0.18
C VAL A 97 4.17 3.47 -1.10
N HIS A 98 5.44 3.61 -1.43
CA HIS A 98 6.15 2.64 -2.24
C HIS A 98 7.04 1.82 -1.30
N TYR A 99 7.01 0.50 -1.41
CA TYR A 99 7.80 -0.34 -0.50
C TYR A 99 9.29 -0.17 -0.75
N VAL A 100 10.05 -0.27 0.33
CA VAL A 100 11.51 -0.22 0.26
C VAL A 100 12.02 -1.55 0.73
N GLU A 101 12.56 -2.33 -0.20
CA GLU A 101 13.20 -3.60 0.12
C GLU A 101 12.39 -4.43 1.10
N PRO A 102 11.17 -4.81 0.74
CA PRO A 102 10.39 -5.63 1.65
C PRO A 102 11.09 -6.97 1.85
N ASP A 103 11.04 -7.49 3.07
CA ASP A 103 11.66 -8.77 3.33
C ASP A 103 10.84 -9.87 2.66
N PRO A 104 11.40 -11.07 2.52
CA PRO A 104 10.73 -12.14 1.78
C PRO A 104 9.38 -12.53 2.37
N ILE A 105 9.24 -12.52 3.67
CA ILE A 105 7.98 -12.90 4.28
C ILE A 105 6.93 -11.86 4.00
N SER A 106 7.26 -10.58 4.18
CA SER A 106 6.32 -9.52 3.89
C SER A 106 5.93 -9.51 2.43
N LYS A 107 6.90 -9.73 1.54
CA LYS A 107 6.64 -9.79 0.13
C LYS A 107 5.63 -10.88 -0.20
N GLN A 108 5.80 -12.03 0.43
CA GLN A 108 4.91 -13.15 0.20
C GLN A 108 3.52 -12.85 0.72
N LEU A 109 3.41 -12.24 1.88
CA LEU A 109 2.11 -11.89 2.43
C LEU A 109 1.38 -10.88 1.55
N ILE A 110 2.12 -9.91 1.03
CA ILE A 110 1.54 -8.92 0.13
C ILE A 110 1.03 -9.62 -1.12
N GLN A 111 1.81 -10.53 -1.66
CA GLN A 111 1.41 -11.24 -2.87
C GLN A 111 0.16 -12.08 -2.62
N VAL A 112 0.08 -12.71 -1.47
CA VAL A 112 -1.09 -13.49 -1.11
C VAL A 112 -2.32 -12.59 -1.06
N ALA A 113 -2.19 -11.41 -0.49
CA ALA A 113 -3.32 -10.50 -0.40
C ALA A 113 -3.79 -10.07 -1.79
N VAL A 114 -2.85 -9.73 -2.65
CA VAL A 114 -3.20 -9.30 -4.01
C VAL A 114 -3.88 -10.44 -4.76
N ASP A 115 -3.36 -11.63 -4.64
CA ASP A 115 -3.90 -12.77 -5.35
C ASP A 115 -5.26 -13.20 -4.81
N SER A 116 -5.43 -13.13 -3.51
CA SER A 116 -6.69 -13.49 -2.91
C SER A 116 -7.82 -12.63 -3.43
N TYR A 117 -7.57 -11.35 -3.55
CA TYR A 117 -8.61 -10.47 -4.04
C TYR A 117 -8.92 -10.72 -5.49
N LEU A 118 -7.95 -11.19 -6.24
CA LEU A 118 -8.22 -11.53 -7.62
C LEU A 118 -9.16 -12.71 -7.73
N GLU A 119 -9.08 -13.62 -6.81
CA GLU A 119 -9.88 -14.82 -6.88
C GLU A 119 -11.21 -14.72 -6.20
N GLN A 120 -11.46 -13.68 -5.46
CA GLN A 120 -12.73 -13.56 -4.76
C GLN A 120 -13.83 -13.24 -5.73
N PRO A 121 -14.91 -13.96 -5.63
CA PRO A 121 -16.05 -13.65 -6.50
C PRO A 121 -16.68 -12.43 -5.93
N ASN A 122 -17.01 -11.57 -6.40
CA ASN A 122 -17.55 -10.46 -5.90
C ASN A 122 -18.68 -10.41 -5.48
#